data_a2963df56f4487a6c3e252ee78cb3148
#
_entry.id   a2963df56f4487a6c3e252ee78cb3148
#
_cell.length_a   1.000
_cell.length_b   1.000
_cell.length_c   1.000
_cell.angle_alpha   90.00
_cell.angle_beta   90.00
_cell.angle_gamma   90.00
#
_symmetry.space_group_name_H-M   'P 1'
#
loop_
_entity.id
_entity.type
_entity.pdbx_description
1 polymer ?
#
loop_
_entity_poly.entity_id
_entity_poly.type
_entity_poly.pdbx_seq_one_letter_code
_entity_poly.pdbx_strand_id
1 'polypeptide(L)'
;MTGRKNPPLEFAPVPEGAPITFDLLAQAYLEDYVLQRYKALTTARARIEHLRQTFGGRLALTINANDVRSYQLHRRKEGAEAATINRETSILSRMFQIALRRGQLDRMPLFPTRLQENPPRQGFFEHDEFLKVRANLPQAYADVLDFAYYSGWRRNEILHLTWDDVDLIGGVVRLSPHRSKTRAGRVLPISTPLRAVLKRRQRLRKRTDNHVFHRDGVTVRKWRNALRDACQAADVPHRLLHDCRRTAARNLVRAGVPERVAMLLTGHKTRAVFDRYNIVNEQELLTAGERLADYVSKSRS
;
A
#
# COMPACT_ATOMS: atom_id res chain seq x y z
N MET A 1 -1.82 -22.63 -11.90
CA MET A 1 -2.31 -22.83 -10.52
C MET A 1 -3.41 -21.84 -10.28
N THR A 2 -4.61 -22.34 -10.23
CA THR A 2 -5.87 -21.65 -10.02
C THR A 2 -5.81 -20.86 -8.72
N GLY A 3 -5.95 -19.55 -8.81
CA GLY A 3 -6.21 -18.73 -7.64
C GLY A 3 -7.39 -19.32 -6.88
N ARG A 4 -7.23 -19.63 -5.60
CA ARG A 4 -8.34 -20.00 -4.72
C ARG A 4 -9.40 -18.91 -4.86
N LYS A 5 -10.40 -19.15 -5.70
CA LYS A 5 -11.65 -18.40 -5.64
C LYS A 5 -12.17 -18.64 -4.22
N ASN A 6 -12.29 -17.59 -3.42
CA ASN A 6 -13.04 -17.71 -2.17
C ASN A 6 -14.41 -18.28 -2.54
N PRO A 7 -14.92 -19.29 -1.80
CA PRO A 7 -16.26 -19.78 -2.04
C PRO A 7 -17.23 -18.59 -1.96
N PRO A 8 -18.30 -18.62 -2.74
CA PRO A 8 -19.34 -17.61 -2.66
C PRO A 8 -19.80 -17.50 -1.20
N LEU A 9 -19.98 -16.26 -0.73
CA LEU A 9 -20.55 -16.04 0.58
C LEU A 9 -22.04 -16.37 0.45
N GLU A 10 -22.45 -17.50 0.99
CA GLU A 10 -23.85 -17.76 1.26
C GLU A 10 -24.21 -17.01 2.53
N PHE A 11 -25.06 -16.02 2.39
CA PHE A 11 -25.58 -15.24 3.53
C PHE A 11 -26.94 -15.82 3.87
N ALA A 12 -27.07 -16.39 5.07
CA ALA A 12 -28.36 -16.84 5.55
C ALA A 12 -29.29 -15.63 5.78
N PRO A 13 -30.57 -15.70 5.40
CA PRO A 13 -31.52 -14.65 5.72
C PRO A 13 -31.63 -14.51 7.26
N VAL A 14 -31.64 -13.27 7.75
CA VAL A 14 -31.85 -12.99 9.18
C VAL A 14 -33.34 -13.11 9.45
N PRO A 15 -33.78 -14.00 10.36
CA PRO A 15 -35.18 -14.08 10.71
C PRO A 15 -35.69 -12.73 11.27
N GLU A 16 -36.91 -12.36 10.89
CA GLU A 16 -37.54 -11.14 11.38
C GLU A 16 -37.73 -11.23 12.91
N GLY A 17 -37.32 -10.20 13.66
CA GLY A 17 -37.40 -10.19 15.12
C GLY A 17 -36.29 -10.98 15.84
N ALA A 18 -35.34 -11.60 15.16
CA ALA A 18 -34.22 -12.28 15.81
C ALA A 18 -33.29 -11.29 16.51
N PRO A 19 -32.83 -11.61 17.74
CA PRO A 19 -31.89 -10.75 18.46
C PRO A 19 -30.58 -10.62 17.66
N ILE A 20 -30.13 -9.39 17.45
CA ILE A 20 -28.93 -9.10 16.69
C ILE A 20 -27.67 -9.50 17.49
N THR A 21 -26.94 -10.47 16.98
CA THR A 21 -25.67 -10.94 17.55
C THR A 21 -24.47 -10.35 16.83
N PHE A 22 -23.27 -10.46 17.41
CA PHE A 22 -22.01 -10.13 16.75
C PHE A 22 -21.89 -10.82 15.40
N ASP A 23 -22.30 -12.09 15.29
CA ASP A 23 -22.17 -12.86 14.05
C ASP A 23 -23.06 -12.32 12.93
N LEU A 24 -24.25 -11.85 13.26
CA LEU A 24 -25.11 -11.15 12.31
C LEU A 24 -24.54 -9.80 11.89
N LEU A 25 -23.92 -9.05 12.82
CA LEU A 25 -23.18 -7.82 12.48
C LEU A 25 -22.03 -8.11 11.54
N ALA A 26 -21.28 -9.19 11.79
CA ALA A 26 -20.14 -9.60 10.94
C ALA A 26 -20.60 -10.02 9.54
N GLN A 27 -21.73 -10.73 9.46
CA GLN A 27 -22.37 -11.10 8.19
C GLN A 27 -22.77 -9.83 7.40
N ALA A 28 -23.51 -8.92 8.01
CA ALA A 28 -23.94 -7.66 7.40
C ALA A 28 -22.76 -6.80 6.89
N TYR A 29 -21.66 -6.79 7.64
CA TYR A 29 -20.43 -6.13 7.21
C TYR A 29 -19.81 -6.79 5.97
N LEU A 30 -19.74 -8.12 5.91
CA LEU A 30 -19.19 -8.85 4.77
C LEU A 30 -20.08 -8.70 3.53
N GLU A 31 -21.41 -8.65 3.68
CA GLU A 31 -22.36 -8.33 2.61
C GLU A 31 -22.06 -6.94 2.02
N ASP A 32 -21.99 -5.90 2.88
CA ASP A 32 -21.63 -4.53 2.46
C ASP A 32 -20.26 -4.52 1.75
N TYR A 33 -19.29 -5.28 2.28
CA TYR A 33 -17.95 -5.39 1.70
C TYR A 33 -17.95 -5.94 0.28
N VAL A 34 -18.79 -6.94 0.01
CA VAL A 34 -18.96 -7.55 -1.33
C VAL A 34 -19.72 -6.62 -2.26
N LEU A 35 -20.83 -6.03 -1.81
CA LEU A 35 -21.63 -5.07 -2.57
C LEU A 35 -20.79 -3.86 -3.02
N GLN A 36 -19.93 -3.34 -2.14
CA GLN A 36 -19.02 -2.23 -2.43
C GLN A 36 -17.81 -2.66 -3.27
N ARG A 37 -17.67 -3.94 -3.61
CA ARG A 37 -16.55 -4.51 -4.38
C ARG A 37 -15.18 -4.17 -3.79
N TYR A 38 -15.03 -4.19 -2.46
CA TYR A 38 -13.75 -3.97 -1.80
C TYR A 38 -12.79 -5.14 -2.04
N LYS A 39 -11.52 -4.84 -2.34
CA LYS A 39 -10.54 -5.84 -2.82
C LYS A 39 -9.90 -6.72 -1.74
N ALA A 40 -10.04 -6.41 -0.46
CA ALA A 40 -9.28 -7.08 0.62
C ALA A 40 -10.16 -7.98 1.51
N LEU A 41 -11.09 -8.73 0.92
CA LEU A 41 -12.04 -9.58 1.64
C LEU A 41 -11.35 -10.57 2.59
N THR A 42 -10.28 -11.24 2.16
CA THR A 42 -9.51 -12.18 3.00
C THR A 42 -8.95 -11.50 4.25
N THR A 43 -8.44 -10.27 4.11
CA THR A 43 -7.92 -9.51 5.25
C THR A 43 -9.06 -9.06 6.19
N ALA A 44 -10.21 -8.68 5.65
CA ALA A 44 -11.38 -8.34 6.44
C ALA A 44 -11.86 -9.55 7.26
N ARG A 45 -11.98 -10.72 6.62
CA ARG A 45 -12.32 -11.98 7.31
C ARG A 45 -11.36 -12.32 8.43
N ALA A 46 -10.04 -12.25 8.19
CA ALA A 46 -9.04 -12.55 9.21
C ALA A 46 -9.16 -11.62 10.44
N ARG A 47 -9.47 -10.34 10.23
CA ARG A 47 -9.70 -9.39 11.34
C ARG A 47 -10.99 -9.65 12.07
N ILE A 48 -12.05 -10.05 11.36
CA ILE A 48 -13.32 -10.46 11.97
C ILE A 48 -13.11 -11.69 12.84
N GLU A 49 -12.28 -12.62 12.42
CA GLU A 49 -11.99 -13.82 13.20
C GLU A 49 -11.32 -13.50 14.54
N HIS A 50 -10.39 -12.54 14.59
CA HIS A 50 -9.85 -12.04 15.85
C HIS A 50 -10.93 -11.44 16.76
N LEU A 51 -11.86 -10.65 16.19
CA LEU A 51 -12.99 -10.10 16.93
C LEU A 51 -13.94 -11.21 17.42
N ARG A 52 -14.17 -12.24 16.60
CA ARG A 52 -15.04 -13.37 16.92
C ARG A 52 -14.58 -14.16 18.15
N GLN A 53 -13.28 -14.29 18.36
CA GLN A 53 -12.72 -14.93 19.55
C GLN A 53 -13.18 -14.29 20.87
N THR A 54 -13.54 -12.99 20.85
CA THR A 54 -13.99 -12.25 22.04
C THR A 54 -15.50 -11.99 22.04
N PHE A 55 -16.06 -11.71 20.85
CA PHE A 55 -17.45 -11.22 20.73
C PHE A 55 -18.39 -12.24 20.09
N GLY A 56 -17.90 -13.36 19.55
CA GLY A 56 -18.72 -14.38 18.90
C GLY A 56 -19.87 -14.86 19.75
N GLY A 57 -21.06 -14.98 19.17
CA GLY A 57 -22.29 -15.39 19.85
C GLY A 57 -22.93 -14.34 20.76
N ARG A 58 -22.24 -13.26 21.12
CA ARG A 58 -22.79 -12.23 22.04
C ARG A 58 -23.87 -11.40 21.35
N LEU A 59 -24.87 -11.01 22.12
CA LEU A 59 -25.88 -10.02 21.70
C LEU A 59 -25.20 -8.67 21.46
N ALA A 60 -25.45 -8.03 20.33
CA ALA A 60 -24.81 -6.77 19.94
C ALA A 60 -25.00 -5.68 21.00
N LEU A 61 -26.21 -5.52 21.56
CA LEU A 61 -26.51 -4.50 22.55
C LEU A 61 -25.84 -4.74 23.92
N THR A 62 -25.28 -5.94 24.16
CA THR A 62 -24.52 -6.22 25.40
C THR A 62 -23.05 -5.85 25.28
N ILE A 63 -22.55 -5.60 24.06
CA ILE A 63 -21.19 -5.17 23.83
C ILE A 63 -21.07 -3.68 24.16
N ASN A 64 -20.19 -3.34 25.08
CA ASN A 64 -20.00 -1.98 25.57
C ASN A 64 -18.55 -1.50 25.43
N ALA A 65 -18.28 -0.25 25.81
CA ALA A 65 -16.95 0.36 25.69
C ALA A 65 -15.87 -0.39 26.49
N ASN A 66 -16.22 -0.94 27.67
CA ASN A 66 -15.29 -1.69 28.50
C ASN A 66 -14.90 -3.03 27.84
N ASP A 67 -15.85 -3.69 27.17
CA ASP A 67 -15.57 -4.92 26.41
C ASP A 67 -14.58 -4.64 25.29
N VAL A 68 -14.78 -3.55 24.55
CA VAL A 68 -13.86 -3.15 23.49
C VAL A 68 -12.47 -2.78 24.04
N ARG A 69 -12.43 -2.14 25.22
CA ARG A 69 -11.17 -1.83 25.91
C ARG A 69 -10.45 -3.11 26.35
N SER A 70 -11.20 -4.06 26.91
CA SER A 70 -10.66 -5.37 27.31
C SER A 70 -10.10 -6.14 26.11
N TYR A 71 -10.79 -6.09 24.97
CA TYR A 71 -10.28 -6.63 23.70
C TYR A 71 -8.95 -5.98 23.29
N GLN A 72 -8.87 -4.64 23.32
CA GLN A 72 -7.62 -3.93 22.99
C GLN A 72 -6.46 -4.36 23.89
N LEU A 73 -6.71 -4.52 25.19
CA LEU A 73 -5.69 -4.98 26.16
C LEU A 73 -5.28 -6.42 25.89
N HIS A 74 -6.22 -7.31 25.60
CA HIS A 74 -5.94 -8.70 25.25
C HIS A 74 -5.07 -8.80 24.00
N ARG A 75 -5.45 -8.11 22.94
CA ARG A 75 -4.67 -8.08 21.71
C ARG A 75 -3.25 -7.52 21.89
N ARG A 76 -3.08 -6.54 22.78
CA ARG A 76 -1.76 -6.02 23.14
C ARG A 76 -0.91 -7.07 23.85
N LYS A 77 -1.49 -7.87 24.76
CA LYS A 77 -0.81 -8.99 25.44
C LYS A 77 -0.38 -10.06 24.45
N GLU A 78 -1.14 -10.29 23.39
CA GLU A 78 -0.77 -11.19 22.29
C GLU A 78 0.33 -10.62 21.36
N GLY A 79 0.80 -9.40 21.61
CA GLY A 79 1.84 -8.74 20.81
C GLY A 79 1.32 -8.03 19.55
N ALA A 80 0.01 -7.83 19.41
CA ALA A 80 -0.53 -7.10 18.27
C ALA A 80 -0.17 -5.62 18.33
N GLU A 81 0.25 -5.06 17.18
CA GLU A 81 0.55 -3.64 17.04
C GLU A 81 -0.71 -2.75 17.16
N ALA A 82 -0.56 -1.55 17.72
CA ALA A 82 -1.66 -0.58 17.86
C ALA A 82 -2.43 -0.35 16.55
N ALA A 83 -1.71 -0.24 15.43
CA ALA A 83 -2.31 -0.06 14.12
C ALA A 83 -3.19 -1.25 13.70
N THR A 84 -2.85 -2.47 14.08
CA THR A 84 -3.65 -3.68 13.81
C THR A 84 -4.92 -3.66 14.64
N ILE A 85 -4.79 -3.42 15.94
CA ILE A 85 -5.90 -3.35 16.89
C ILE A 85 -6.89 -2.23 16.50
N ASN A 86 -6.37 -1.06 16.12
CA ASN A 86 -7.19 0.06 15.63
C ASN A 86 -8.00 -0.30 14.38
N ARG A 87 -7.43 -1.11 13.49
CA ARG A 87 -8.15 -1.58 12.28
C ARG A 87 -9.21 -2.61 12.63
N GLU A 88 -8.95 -3.49 13.59
CA GLU A 88 -9.92 -4.48 14.07
C GLU A 88 -11.11 -3.77 14.75
N THR A 89 -10.86 -2.85 15.69
CA THR A 89 -11.92 -2.08 16.38
C THR A 89 -12.68 -1.15 15.43
N SER A 90 -12.01 -0.63 14.37
CA SER A 90 -12.71 0.14 13.32
C SER A 90 -13.67 -0.72 12.51
N ILE A 91 -13.36 -2.01 12.29
CA ILE A 91 -14.29 -2.95 11.66
C ILE A 91 -15.49 -3.18 12.57
N LEU A 92 -15.29 -3.43 13.86
CA LEU A 92 -16.36 -3.61 14.82
C LEU A 92 -17.28 -2.37 14.87
N SER A 93 -16.71 -1.17 14.94
CA SER A 93 -17.49 0.08 14.86
C SER A 93 -18.31 0.17 13.57
N ARG A 94 -17.71 -0.20 12.43
CA ARG A 94 -18.40 -0.19 11.13
C ARG A 94 -19.54 -1.21 11.06
N MET A 95 -19.39 -2.37 11.68
CA MET A 95 -20.46 -3.37 11.80
C MET A 95 -21.71 -2.77 12.49
N PHE A 96 -21.52 -2.13 13.64
CA PHE A 96 -22.60 -1.44 14.35
C PHE A 96 -23.23 -0.32 13.51
N GLN A 97 -22.43 0.50 12.84
CA GLN A 97 -22.93 1.56 11.95
C GLN A 97 -23.79 1.01 10.80
N ILE A 98 -23.44 -0.16 10.25
CA ILE A 98 -24.22 -0.79 9.18
C ILE A 98 -25.57 -1.26 9.75
N ALA A 99 -25.57 -1.95 10.90
CA ALA A 99 -26.80 -2.42 11.54
C ALA A 99 -27.72 -1.25 11.94
N LEU A 100 -27.17 -0.15 12.45
CA LEU A 100 -27.91 1.07 12.75
C LEU A 100 -28.57 1.66 11.48
N ARG A 101 -27.82 1.75 10.37
CA ARG A 101 -28.36 2.25 9.10
C ARG A 101 -29.41 1.35 8.46
N ARG A 102 -29.37 0.05 8.77
CA ARG A 102 -30.38 -0.94 8.33
C ARG A 102 -31.61 -0.97 9.26
N GLY A 103 -31.66 -0.16 10.32
CA GLY A 103 -32.74 -0.19 11.32
C GLY A 103 -32.74 -1.45 12.18
N GLN A 104 -31.66 -2.25 12.17
CA GLN A 104 -31.54 -3.46 12.97
C GLN A 104 -31.16 -3.18 14.43
N LEU A 105 -30.59 -2.01 14.69
CA LEU A 105 -30.27 -1.50 16.01
C LEU A 105 -30.72 -0.04 16.10
N ASP A 106 -31.13 0.40 17.29
CA ASP A 106 -31.49 1.77 17.61
C ASP A 106 -30.31 2.59 18.17
N ARG A 107 -29.29 1.91 18.66
CA ARG A 107 -28.09 2.51 19.24
C ARG A 107 -26.85 1.65 19.01
N MET A 108 -25.69 2.26 19.21
CA MET A 108 -24.41 1.57 19.21
C MET A 108 -23.58 1.93 20.44
N PRO A 109 -22.64 1.07 20.89
CA PRO A 109 -21.78 1.38 22.02
C PRO A 109 -20.85 2.56 21.69
N LEU A 110 -20.46 3.30 22.74
CA LEU A 110 -19.33 4.21 22.63
C LEU A 110 -18.04 3.40 22.43
N PHE A 111 -17.25 3.79 21.46
CA PHE A 111 -15.96 3.14 21.21
C PHE A 111 -14.86 3.88 21.97
N PRO A 112 -13.90 3.15 22.57
CA PRO A 112 -12.72 3.76 23.17
C PRO A 112 -11.93 4.56 22.14
N THR A 113 -11.17 5.54 22.61
CA THR A 113 -10.20 6.27 21.76
C THR A 113 -9.23 5.30 21.09
N ARG A 114 -8.84 5.63 19.87
CA ARG A 114 -7.84 4.84 19.14
C ARG A 114 -6.53 4.80 19.91
N LEU A 115 -5.88 3.65 19.87
CA LEU A 115 -4.52 3.51 20.41
C LEU A 115 -3.55 4.38 19.61
N GLN A 116 -2.59 4.97 20.30
CA GLN A 116 -1.50 5.70 19.65
C GLN A 116 -0.68 4.72 18.80
N GLU A 117 -0.61 4.97 17.49
CA GLU A 117 0.16 4.18 16.55
C GLU A 117 1.61 4.67 16.54
N ASN A 118 2.55 3.76 16.35
CA ASN A 118 3.93 4.13 16.11
C ASN A 118 4.02 5.04 14.89
N PRO A 119 4.96 6.00 14.87
CA PRO A 119 5.18 6.82 13.70
C PRO A 119 5.46 5.95 12.48
N PRO A 120 5.03 6.37 11.28
CA PRO A 120 5.31 5.62 10.06
C PRO A 120 6.81 5.36 9.93
N ARG A 121 7.18 4.10 9.63
CA ARG A 121 8.57 3.74 9.38
C ARG A 121 9.16 4.70 8.34
N GLN A 122 10.29 5.30 8.67
CA GLN A 122 11.10 6.07 7.73
C GLN A 122 12.15 5.14 7.13
N GLY A 123 12.15 5.02 5.81
CA GLY A 123 13.13 4.23 5.08
C GLY A 123 13.28 4.84 3.70
N PHE A 124 14.51 5.21 3.37
CA PHE A 124 14.92 5.70 2.06
C PHE A 124 16.15 4.92 1.62
N PHE A 125 16.33 4.77 0.32
CA PHE A 125 17.61 4.39 -0.25
C PHE A 125 18.42 5.65 -0.53
N GLU A 126 19.62 5.76 0.02
CA GLU A 126 20.62 6.61 -0.58
C GLU A 126 21.18 5.93 -1.84
N HIS A 127 21.76 6.69 -2.75
CA HIS A 127 22.06 6.15 -4.07
C HIS A 127 23.14 5.04 -4.04
N ASP A 128 24.14 5.21 -3.21
CA ASP A 128 25.19 4.20 -2.99
C ASP A 128 24.65 2.92 -2.32
N GLU A 129 23.77 3.05 -1.31
CA GLU A 129 23.06 1.91 -0.71
C GLU A 129 22.24 1.14 -1.76
N PHE A 130 21.51 1.89 -2.61
CA PHE A 130 20.73 1.29 -3.69
C PHE A 130 21.62 0.48 -4.64
N LEU A 131 22.77 1.02 -5.05
CA LEU A 131 23.70 0.33 -5.95
C LEU A 131 24.30 -0.93 -5.30
N LYS A 132 24.70 -0.88 -4.03
CA LYS A 132 25.20 -2.04 -3.27
C LYS A 132 24.15 -3.13 -3.16
N VAL A 133 22.92 -2.80 -2.76
CA VAL A 133 21.82 -3.78 -2.65
C VAL A 133 21.46 -4.37 -4.02
N ARG A 134 21.41 -3.53 -5.05
CA ARG A 134 21.16 -3.95 -6.42
C ARG A 134 22.19 -4.98 -6.92
N ALA A 135 23.47 -4.78 -6.63
CA ALA A 135 24.55 -5.68 -7.03
C ALA A 135 24.44 -7.07 -6.37
N ASN A 136 23.83 -7.17 -5.21
CA ASN A 136 23.61 -8.41 -4.47
C ASN A 136 22.26 -9.09 -4.80
N LEU A 137 21.51 -8.61 -5.80
CA LEU A 137 20.26 -9.22 -6.23
C LEU A 137 20.44 -10.03 -7.52
N PRO A 138 19.77 -11.19 -7.65
CA PRO A 138 19.63 -11.84 -8.94
C PRO A 138 18.99 -10.87 -9.96
N GLN A 139 19.44 -10.93 -11.23
CA GLN A 139 19.08 -9.91 -12.24
C GLN A 139 17.57 -9.64 -12.36
N ALA A 140 16.73 -10.68 -12.27
CA ALA A 140 15.29 -10.49 -12.35
C ALA A 140 14.72 -9.63 -11.20
N TYR A 141 15.33 -9.70 -10.02
CA TYR A 141 14.98 -8.88 -8.86
C TYR A 141 15.63 -7.49 -8.95
N ALA A 142 16.87 -7.41 -9.43
CA ALA A 142 17.56 -6.14 -9.68
C ALA A 142 16.76 -5.27 -10.67
N ASP A 143 16.22 -5.87 -11.74
CA ASP A 143 15.38 -5.16 -12.72
C ASP A 143 14.10 -4.58 -12.10
N VAL A 144 13.47 -5.31 -11.19
CA VAL A 144 12.30 -4.81 -10.43
C VAL A 144 12.70 -3.70 -9.48
N LEU A 145 13.87 -3.82 -8.81
CA LEU A 145 14.38 -2.79 -7.91
C LEU A 145 14.72 -1.50 -8.68
N ASP A 146 15.40 -1.64 -9.82
CA ASP A 146 15.72 -0.53 -10.73
C ASP A 146 14.43 0.20 -11.14
N PHE A 147 13.44 -0.56 -11.63
CA PHE A 147 12.17 0.03 -12.04
C PHE A 147 11.45 0.74 -10.89
N ALA A 148 11.44 0.12 -9.70
CA ALA A 148 10.83 0.73 -8.51
C ALA A 148 11.54 2.01 -8.07
N TYR A 149 12.87 2.05 -8.12
CA TYR A 149 13.70 3.18 -7.72
C TYR A 149 13.47 4.39 -8.62
N TYR A 150 13.47 4.18 -9.94
CA TYR A 150 13.32 5.28 -10.90
C TYR A 150 11.87 5.67 -11.19
N SER A 151 10.87 4.82 -10.88
CA SER A 151 9.45 5.13 -11.14
C SER A 151 8.67 5.53 -9.89
N GLY A 152 9.06 5.06 -8.72
CA GLY A 152 8.29 5.17 -7.49
C GLY A 152 6.96 4.43 -7.52
N TRP A 153 6.73 3.51 -8.47
CA TRP A 153 5.48 2.77 -8.60
C TRP A 153 5.30 1.75 -7.47
N ARG A 154 4.04 1.35 -7.22
CA ARG A 154 3.75 0.34 -6.19
C ARG A 154 4.18 -1.04 -6.68
N ARG A 155 4.67 -1.87 -5.74
CA ARG A 155 5.12 -3.22 -6.04
C ARG A 155 4.18 -4.00 -6.96
N ASN A 156 2.89 -4.02 -6.66
CA ASN A 156 1.93 -4.78 -7.46
C ASN A 156 1.70 -4.18 -8.85
N GLU A 157 1.82 -2.87 -9.01
CA GLU A 157 1.75 -2.21 -10.32
C GLU A 157 2.94 -2.63 -11.19
N ILE A 158 4.13 -2.73 -10.60
CA ILE A 158 5.34 -3.18 -11.28
C ILE A 158 5.25 -4.67 -11.64
N LEU A 159 4.93 -5.52 -10.66
CA LEU A 159 4.91 -6.97 -10.86
C LEU A 159 3.82 -7.47 -11.82
N HIS A 160 2.77 -6.68 -12.03
CA HIS A 160 1.70 -6.98 -12.99
C HIS A 160 1.81 -6.14 -14.28
N LEU A 161 2.93 -5.45 -14.48
CA LEU A 161 3.18 -4.71 -15.73
C LEU A 161 3.30 -5.70 -16.88
N THR A 162 2.60 -5.41 -17.98
CA THR A 162 2.63 -6.21 -19.21
C THR A 162 3.24 -5.41 -20.36
N TRP A 163 3.65 -6.09 -21.40
CA TRP A 163 4.19 -5.45 -22.60
C TRP A 163 3.16 -4.59 -23.34
N ASP A 164 1.85 -4.82 -23.13
CA ASP A 164 0.79 -3.97 -23.66
C ASP A 164 0.77 -2.57 -23.02
N ASP A 165 1.36 -2.43 -21.83
CA ASP A 165 1.48 -1.16 -21.13
C ASP A 165 2.73 -0.37 -21.55
N VAL A 166 3.68 -0.98 -22.30
CA VAL A 166 5.00 -0.44 -22.58
C VAL A 166 5.13 -0.02 -24.05
N ASP A 167 5.22 1.26 -24.27
CA ASP A 167 5.50 1.85 -25.56
C ASP A 167 6.97 2.34 -25.60
N LEU A 168 7.86 1.47 -26.06
CA LEU A 168 9.29 1.80 -26.15
C LEU A 168 9.61 2.84 -27.25
N ILE A 169 8.79 2.92 -28.31
CA ILE A 169 8.95 3.88 -29.39
C ILE A 169 8.47 5.24 -28.90
N GLY A 170 7.26 5.34 -28.40
CA GLY A 170 6.69 6.58 -27.84
C GLY A 170 7.32 6.97 -26.48
N GLY A 171 8.21 6.14 -25.92
CA GLY A 171 8.97 6.47 -24.71
C GLY A 171 8.13 6.55 -23.44
N VAL A 172 7.07 5.78 -23.32
CA VAL A 172 6.16 5.83 -22.16
C VAL A 172 5.71 4.45 -21.69
N VAL A 173 5.42 4.35 -20.40
CA VAL A 173 4.67 3.23 -19.80
C VAL A 173 3.32 3.75 -19.34
N ARG A 174 2.23 3.08 -19.73
CA ARG A 174 0.85 3.46 -19.39
C ARG A 174 0.23 2.47 -18.41
N LEU A 175 -0.06 2.92 -17.20
CA LEU A 175 -0.81 2.12 -16.24
C LEU A 175 -2.31 2.28 -16.47
N SER A 176 -2.98 1.20 -16.83
CA SER A 176 -4.44 1.18 -16.95
C SER A 176 -5.12 1.47 -15.61
N PRO A 177 -6.24 2.24 -15.59
CA PRO A 177 -7.05 2.50 -14.39
C PRO A 177 -7.47 1.22 -13.66
N HIS A 178 -7.79 0.15 -14.38
CA HIS A 178 -8.22 -1.14 -13.81
C HIS A 178 -7.13 -1.85 -12.99
N ARG A 179 -5.86 -1.61 -13.32
CA ARG A 179 -4.70 -2.19 -12.61
C ARG A 179 -4.21 -1.30 -11.46
N SER A 180 -4.57 -0.05 -11.45
CA SER A 180 -4.23 0.87 -10.37
C SER A 180 -5.08 0.59 -9.12
N LYS A 181 -4.45 0.56 -7.93
CA LYS A 181 -5.17 0.50 -6.65
C LYS A 181 -6.16 1.66 -6.50
N THR A 182 -5.87 2.77 -7.14
CA THR A 182 -6.61 4.02 -7.02
C THR A 182 -7.61 4.23 -8.16
N ARG A 183 -7.74 3.29 -9.09
CA ARG A 183 -8.56 3.39 -10.32
C ARG A 183 -8.24 4.65 -11.17
N ALA A 184 -7.05 5.21 -11.00
CA ALA A 184 -6.54 6.30 -11.83
C ALA A 184 -5.41 5.74 -12.70
N GLY A 185 -5.55 5.85 -14.01
CA GLY A 185 -4.46 5.58 -14.93
C GLY A 185 -3.34 6.62 -14.76
N ARG A 186 -2.16 6.30 -15.24
CA ARG A 186 -1.06 7.27 -15.30
C ARG A 186 -0.05 6.90 -16.36
N VAL A 187 0.72 7.88 -16.76
CA VAL A 187 1.79 7.76 -17.73
C VAL A 187 3.11 7.96 -17.01
N LEU A 188 4.08 7.08 -17.27
CA LEU A 188 5.46 7.19 -16.81
C LEU A 188 6.34 7.40 -18.04
N PRO A 189 7.02 8.54 -18.19
CA PRO A 189 8.07 8.71 -19.19
C PRO A 189 9.21 7.72 -18.96
N ILE A 190 9.70 7.09 -20.01
CA ILE A 190 10.80 6.12 -19.94
C ILE A 190 12.13 6.88 -19.94
N SER A 191 12.68 7.13 -18.76
CA SER A 191 14.04 7.67 -18.60
C SER A 191 15.11 6.70 -19.08
N THR A 192 16.33 7.17 -19.26
CA THR A 192 17.46 6.35 -19.73
C THR A 192 17.68 5.07 -18.90
N PRO A 193 17.69 5.12 -17.56
CA PRO A 193 17.80 3.91 -16.73
C PRO A 193 16.62 2.94 -16.92
N LEU A 194 15.40 3.45 -16.98
CA LEU A 194 14.20 2.63 -17.23
C LEU A 194 14.22 1.98 -18.61
N ARG A 195 14.70 2.70 -19.62
CA ARG A 195 14.87 2.17 -20.99
C ARG A 195 15.85 1.01 -21.01
N ALA A 196 16.97 1.11 -20.29
CA ALA A 196 17.95 0.02 -20.18
C ALA A 196 17.34 -1.23 -19.55
N VAL A 197 16.58 -1.08 -18.45
CA VAL A 197 15.84 -2.17 -17.81
C VAL A 197 14.85 -2.80 -18.79
N LEU A 198 13.98 -2.00 -19.40
CA LEU A 198 12.94 -2.50 -20.31
C LEU A 198 13.51 -3.19 -21.55
N LYS A 199 14.58 -2.65 -22.15
CA LYS A 199 15.29 -3.32 -23.27
C LYS A 199 15.86 -4.68 -22.83
N ARG A 200 16.47 -4.78 -21.64
CA ARG A 200 16.97 -6.04 -21.10
C ARG A 200 15.82 -7.03 -20.89
N ARG A 201 14.72 -6.61 -20.31
CA ARG A 201 13.53 -7.45 -20.12
C ARG A 201 12.88 -7.86 -21.44
N GLN A 202 12.89 -7.00 -22.46
CA GLN A 202 12.37 -7.31 -23.79
C GLN A 202 13.13 -8.48 -24.45
N ARG A 203 14.46 -8.54 -24.31
CA ARG A 203 15.27 -9.66 -24.81
C ARG A 203 14.93 -11.00 -24.14
N LEU A 204 14.42 -10.95 -22.91
CA LEU A 204 14.02 -12.12 -22.12
C LEU A 204 12.52 -12.44 -22.25
N ARG A 205 11.78 -11.68 -23.08
CA ARG A 205 10.34 -11.86 -23.28
C ARG A 205 10.03 -13.26 -23.82
N LYS A 206 9.11 -13.96 -23.17
CA LYS A 206 8.58 -15.24 -23.65
C LYS A 206 7.25 -15.04 -24.35
N ARG A 207 6.99 -15.80 -25.42
CA ARG A 207 5.70 -15.73 -26.16
C ARG A 207 4.50 -16.14 -25.31
N THR A 208 4.73 -16.96 -24.29
CA THR A 208 3.68 -17.51 -23.39
C THR A 208 3.40 -16.62 -22.18
N ASP A 209 4.20 -15.58 -21.93
CA ASP A 209 4.01 -14.68 -20.77
C ASP A 209 4.17 -13.22 -21.20
N ASN A 210 3.12 -12.45 -21.05
CA ASN A 210 3.12 -11.03 -21.41
C ASN A 210 3.62 -10.10 -20.29
N HIS A 211 4.00 -10.65 -19.12
CA HIS A 211 4.54 -9.83 -18.03
C HIS A 211 5.96 -9.33 -18.35
N VAL A 212 6.24 -8.08 -17.99
CA VAL A 212 7.57 -7.49 -18.13
C VAL A 212 8.54 -8.11 -17.12
N PHE A 213 8.11 -8.28 -15.87
CA PHE A 213 8.93 -8.77 -14.78
C PHE A 213 8.57 -10.22 -14.40
N HIS A 214 9.31 -11.15 -14.98
CA HIS A 214 9.18 -12.58 -14.71
C HIS A 214 10.58 -13.20 -14.50
N ARG A 215 10.61 -14.33 -13.82
CA ARG A 215 11.75 -15.24 -13.77
C ARG A 215 11.32 -16.56 -14.40
N ASP A 216 11.91 -16.91 -15.52
CA ASP A 216 11.61 -18.13 -16.28
C ASP A 216 10.12 -18.32 -16.67
N GLY A 217 9.41 -17.21 -16.95
CA GLY A 217 7.98 -17.20 -17.28
C GLY A 217 7.06 -17.20 -16.06
N VAL A 218 7.60 -17.09 -14.85
CA VAL A 218 6.81 -16.98 -13.61
C VAL A 218 7.01 -15.60 -13.00
N THR A 219 5.94 -14.93 -12.63
CA THR A 219 6.00 -13.63 -11.94
C THR A 219 6.96 -13.69 -10.75
N VAL A 220 7.83 -12.69 -10.60
CA VAL A 220 8.79 -12.61 -9.51
C VAL A 220 8.07 -12.65 -8.16
N ARG A 221 8.30 -13.72 -7.39
CA ARG A 221 7.72 -13.95 -6.07
C ARG A 221 8.80 -13.90 -4.98
N LYS A 222 8.38 -14.02 -3.70
CA LYS A 222 9.28 -14.04 -2.53
C LYS A 222 10.22 -12.82 -2.44
N TRP A 223 9.80 -11.72 -3.03
CA TRP A 223 10.55 -10.47 -3.08
C TRP A 223 11.12 -10.04 -1.72
N ARG A 224 10.33 -10.18 -0.64
CA ARG A 224 10.74 -9.75 0.70
C ARG A 224 12.03 -10.43 1.17
N ASN A 225 12.15 -11.73 0.96
CA ASN A 225 13.33 -12.48 1.37
C ASN A 225 14.54 -12.08 0.53
N ALA A 226 14.41 -12.07 -0.81
CA ALA A 226 15.50 -11.68 -1.70
C ALA A 226 16.06 -10.28 -1.37
N LEU A 227 15.18 -9.30 -1.09
CA LEU A 227 15.62 -7.96 -0.74
C LEU A 227 16.26 -7.90 0.65
N ARG A 228 15.74 -8.63 1.63
CA ARG A 228 16.35 -8.74 2.96
C ARG A 228 17.75 -9.29 2.88
N ASP A 229 17.91 -10.41 2.17
CA ASP A 229 19.19 -11.11 2.03
C ASP A 229 20.21 -10.24 1.27
N ALA A 230 19.77 -9.51 0.25
CA ALA A 230 20.61 -8.56 -0.49
C ALA A 230 21.01 -7.34 0.36
N CYS A 231 20.13 -6.80 1.22
CA CYS A 231 20.48 -5.74 2.17
C CYS A 231 21.53 -6.22 3.16
N GLN A 232 21.37 -7.44 3.69
CA GLN A 232 22.33 -8.04 4.61
C GLN A 232 23.70 -8.25 3.95
N ALA A 233 23.74 -8.78 2.74
CA ALA A 233 24.99 -8.99 1.98
C ALA A 233 25.68 -7.67 1.59
N ALA A 234 24.92 -6.59 1.46
CA ALA A 234 25.41 -5.25 1.14
C ALA A 234 25.81 -4.42 2.37
N ASP A 235 25.64 -4.94 3.57
CA ASP A 235 25.78 -4.21 4.84
C ASP A 235 24.94 -2.91 4.85
N VAL A 236 23.69 -3.01 4.37
CA VAL A 236 22.75 -1.91 4.32
C VAL A 236 21.57 -2.23 5.26
N PRO A 237 21.07 -1.27 6.03
CA PRO A 237 19.90 -1.48 6.87
C PRO A 237 18.73 -2.04 6.07
N HIS A 238 17.93 -2.93 6.68
CA HIS A 238 16.82 -3.57 5.99
C HIS A 238 15.90 -2.55 5.30
N ARG A 239 15.78 -2.65 3.99
CA ARG A 239 14.92 -1.83 3.13
C ARG A 239 13.74 -2.64 2.61
N LEU A 240 12.66 -1.94 2.28
CA LEU A 240 11.50 -2.52 1.59
C LEU A 240 11.41 -1.96 0.17
N LEU A 241 10.80 -2.70 -0.74
CA LEU A 241 10.54 -2.16 -2.08
C LEU A 241 9.69 -0.87 -2.04
N HIS A 242 8.87 -0.70 -0.99
CA HIS A 242 8.12 0.54 -0.79
C HIS A 242 9.00 1.75 -0.45
N ASP A 243 10.21 1.51 0.07
CA ASP A 243 11.17 2.57 0.35
C ASP A 243 11.70 3.19 -0.96
N CYS A 244 11.77 2.43 -2.09
CA CYS A 244 12.03 3.00 -3.41
C CYS A 244 11.01 4.07 -3.80
N ARG A 245 9.73 3.86 -3.47
CA ARG A 245 8.68 4.85 -3.76
C ARG A 245 8.85 6.13 -2.93
N ARG A 246 9.27 6.00 -1.68
CA ARG A 246 9.60 7.14 -0.81
C ARG A 246 10.81 7.88 -1.35
N THR A 247 11.84 7.13 -1.72
CA THR A 247 13.05 7.67 -2.34
C THR A 247 12.75 8.41 -3.64
N ALA A 248 11.94 7.82 -4.53
CA ALA A 248 11.56 8.48 -5.77
C ALA A 248 10.79 9.79 -5.54
N ALA A 249 9.84 9.80 -4.58
CA ALA A 249 9.11 11.01 -4.23
C ALA A 249 10.05 12.11 -3.71
N ARG A 250 10.93 11.78 -2.74
CA ARG A 250 11.94 12.69 -2.20
C ARG A 250 12.88 13.22 -3.29
N ASN A 251 13.42 12.31 -4.11
CA ASN A 251 14.41 12.67 -5.11
C ASN A 251 13.82 13.52 -6.25
N LEU A 252 12.54 13.31 -6.61
CA LEU A 252 11.84 14.18 -7.58
C LEU A 252 11.75 15.62 -7.06
N VAL A 253 11.41 15.81 -5.79
CA VAL A 253 11.35 17.16 -5.19
C VAL A 253 12.74 17.78 -5.11
N ARG A 254 13.75 17.03 -4.65
CA ARG A 254 15.16 17.48 -4.62
C ARG A 254 15.70 17.85 -6.00
N ALA A 255 15.22 17.17 -7.05
CA ALA A 255 15.54 17.51 -8.44
C ALA A 255 14.77 18.74 -8.97
N GLY A 256 13.99 19.43 -8.13
CA GLY A 256 13.22 20.62 -8.51
C GLY A 256 11.93 20.30 -9.29
N VAL A 257 11.50 19.06 -9.35
CA VAL A 257 10.23 18.70 -10.00
C VAL A 257 9.07 19.21 -9.14
N PRO A 258 8.11 19.99 -9.70
CA PRO A 258 6.96 20.47 -8.95
C PRO A 258 6.22 19.31 -8.26
N GLU A 259 5.83 19.49 -6.99
CA GLU A 259 5.18 18.43 -6.17
C GLU A 259 4.00 17.79 -6.88
N ARG A 260 3.16 18.58 -7.56
CA ARG A 260 2.02 18.07 -8.32
C ARG A 260 2.44 17.09 -9.42
N VAL A 261 3.53 17.35 -10.12
CA VAL A 261 4.08 16.48 -11.17
C VAL A 261 4.67 15.22 -10.51
N ALA A 262 5.45 15.36 -9.43
CA ALA A 262 5.99 14.25 -8.67
C ALA A 262 4.88 13.32 -8.13
N MET A 263 3.78 13.89 -7.64
CA MET A 263 2.59 13.14 -7.21
C MET A 263 1.93 12.36 -8.36
N LEU A 264 1.84 12.95 -9.55
CA LEU A 264 1.29 12.28 -10.74
C LEU A 264 2.18 11.11 -11.18
N LEU A 265 3.49 11.30 -11.26
CA LEU A 265 4.46 10.26 -11.63
C LEU A 265 4.41 9.08 -10.66
N THR A 266 4.48 9.37 -9.37
CA THR A 266 4.46 8.34 -8.32
C THR A 266 3.05 7.80 -8.03
N GLY A 267 1.99 8.51 -8.40
CA GLY A 267 0.59 8.15 -8.14
C GLY A 267 0.18 8.32 -6.69
N HIS A 268 0.57 9.41 -6.03
CA HIS A 268 0.04 9.85 -4.75
C HIS A 268 -1.26 10.62 -4.96
N LYS A 269 -2.33 10.24 -4.25
CA LYS A 269 -3.64 10.87 -4.40
C LYS A 269 -3.83 12.11 -3.54
N THR A 270 -3.19 12.15 -2.38
CA THR A 270 -3.35 13.24 -1.42
C THR A 270 -2.00 13.81 -1.05
N ARG A 271 -1.97 15.13 -0.85
CA ARG A 271 -0.79 15.84 -0.38
C ARG A 271 -0.31 15.28 0.96
N ALA A 272 -1.20 15.06 1.91
CA ALA A 272 -0.87 14.52 3.22
C ALA A 272 -0.14 13.15 3.20
N VAL A 273 -0.37 12.33 2.15
CA VAL A 273 0.40 11.09 1.97
C VAL A 273 1.74 11.37 1.31
N PHE A 274 1.83 12.36 0.42
CA PHE A 274 3.06 12.77 -0.25
C PHE A 274 4.03 13.47 0.72
N ASP A 275 3.53 14.35 1.58
CA ASP A 275 4.30 15.12 2.57
C ASP A 275 5.04 14.21 3.56
N ARG A 276 4.53 13.00 3.82
CA ARG A 276 5.25 11.98 4.62
C ARG A 276 6.59 11.56 4.00
N TYR A 277 6.80 11.85 2.73
CA TYR A 277 8.00 11.49 1.97
C TYR A 277 8.81 12.72 1.56
N ASN A 278 8.20 13.91 1.63
CA ASN A 278 8.83 15.19 1.36
C ASN A 278 9.33 15.78 2.69
N ILE A 279 10.37 15.16 3.26
CA ILE A 279 11.02 15.67 4.48
C ILE A 279 12.05 16.70 4.01
N VAL A 280 11.74 17.96 4.24
CA VAL A 280 12.66 19.08 3.99
C VAL A 280 13.75 19.04 5.06
N ASN A 281 15.00 19.04 4.63
CA ASN A 281 16.15 19.13 5.53
C ASN A 281 16.72 20.57 5.55
N GLU A 282 17.60 20.84 6.51
CA GLU A 282 18.20 22.17 6.70
C GLU A 282 18.99 22.65 5.46
N GLN A 283 19.69 21.73 4.78
CA GLN A 283 20.42 22.04 3.55
C GLN A 283 19.50 22.49 2.39
N GLU A 284 18.30 21.92 2.31
CA GLU A 284 17.32 22.34 1.31
C GLU A 284 16.78 23.74 1.59
N LEU A 285 16.62 24.10 2.88
CA LEU A 285 16.22 25.45 3.27
C LEU A 285 17.33 26.48 2.94
N LEU A 286 18.59 26.17 3.22
CA LEU A 286 19.72 27.02 2.84
C LEU A 286 19.77 27.22 1.32
N THR A 287 19.68 26.15 0.55
CA THR A 287 19.67 26.21 -0.92
C THR A 287 18.49 27.04 -1.46
N ALA A 288 17.33 26.95 -0.84
CA ALA A 288 16.17 27.75 -1.21
C ALA A 288 16.38 29.23 -0.92
N GLY A 289 17.03 29.57 0.20
CA GLY A 289 17.41 30.94 0.54
C GLY A 289 18.35 31.58 -0.49
N GLU A 290 19.40 30.85 -0.89
CA GLU A 290 20.34 31.32 -1.94
C GLU A 290 19.64 31.53 -3.28
N ARG A 291 18.78 30.60 -3.71
CA ARG A 291 17.99 30.74 -4.95
C ARG A 291 17.09 31.97 -4.93
N LEU A 292 16.48 32.29 -3.78
CA LEU A 292 15.68 33.50 -3.63
C LEU A 292 16.54 34.75 -3.76
N ALA A 293 17.69 34.78 -3.12
CA ALA A 293 18.63 35.89 -3.22
C ALA A 293 19.11 36.16 -4.65
N ASP A 294 19.46 35.09 -5.37
CA ASP A 294 19.83 35.11 -6.80
C ASP A 294 18.71 35.65 -7.69
N TYR A 295 17.47 35.20 -7.45
CA TYR A 295 16.31 35.65 -8.20
C TYR A 295 16.06 37.17 -8.02
N VAL A 296 16.10 37.62 -6.77
CA VAL A 296 15.88 39.05 -6.45
C VAL A 296 16.99 39.92 -7.03
N SER A 297 18.24 39.47 -7.00
CA SER A 297 19.38 40.22 -7.57
C SER A 297 19.25 40.37 -9.10
N LYS A 298 18.83 39.32 -9.81
CA LYS A 298 18.61 39.32 -11.27
C LYS A 298 17.38 40.14 -11.69
N SER A 299 16.42 40.35 -10.80
CA SER A 299 15.24 41.16 -11.07
C SER A 299 15.48 42.66 -10.93
N ARG A 300 16.68 43.09 -10.49
CA ARG A 300 17.10 44.48 -10.32
C ARG A 300 17.99 44.99 -11.47
N SER A 301 18.35 44.09 -12.39
CA SER A 301 19.08 44.40 -13.63
C SER A 301 18.14 44.36 -14.84
#